data_60f12e5f07ddcdc1800ea08ba8a10ae5
#
_entry.id   60f12e5f07ddcdc1800ea08ba8a10ae5
#
_cell.length_a   1.000
_cell.length_b   1.000
_cell.length_c   1.000
_cell.angle_alpha   90.00
_cell.angle_beta   90.00
_cell.angle_gamma   90.00
#
_symmetry.space_group_name_H-M   'P 1'
#
loop_
_entity.id
_entity.type
_entity.pdbx_description
1 polymer ?
#
loop_
_entity_poly.entity_id
_entity_poly.type
_entity_poly.pdbx_seq_one_letter_code
_entity_poly.pdbx_strand_id
1 'polypeptide(L)' 'YFAWVREQIGCDEEPAPEGATTVAELVELLRSKGGGHAAALADESRLRFALDQQMVKADATLDGASELAIFPPVTGG' A
#
# COMPACT_ATOMS: atom_id res chain seq x y z
N TYR A 1 -0.30 -2.88 -6.52
CA TYR A 1 1.15 -2.82 -6.22
C TYR A 1 1.95 -2.60 -7.49
N PHE A 2 3.06 -1.87 -7.37
CA PHE A 2 3.89 -1.55 -8.52
C PHE A 2 5.38 -1.76 -8.21
N ALA A 3 6.18 -1.96 -9.26
CA ALA A 3 7.64 -2.04 -9.19
C ALA A 3 8.11 -3.08 -8.17
N TRP A 4 9.10 -2.73 -7.34
CA TRP A 4 9.66 -3.71 -6.40
C TRP A 4 8.66 -4.13 -5.32
N VAL A 5 7.67 -3.29 -5.01
CA VAL A 5 6.61 -3.66 -4.06
C VAL A 5 5.83 -4.85 -4.62
N ARG A 6 5.45 -4.78 -5.89
CA ARG A 6 4.75 -5.87 -6.56
C ARG A 6 5.60 -7.13 -6.60
N GLU A 7 6.87 -6.99 -6.89
CA GLU A 7 7.78 -8.12 -7.00
C GLU A 7 7.96 -8.83 -5.67
N GLN A 8 8.08 -8.09 -4.58
CA GLN A 8 8.26 -8.69 -3.26
C GLN A 8 6.99 -9.33 -2.74
N ILE A 9 5.83 -8.73 -3.00
CA ILE A 9 4.55 -9.29 -2.57
C ILE A 9 4.15 -10.48 -3.42
N GLY A 10 4.44 -10.44 -4.71
CA GLY A 10 4.19 -11.55 -5.62
C GLY A 10 2.91 -11.46 -6.41
N CYS A 11 2.19 -10.34 -6.32
CA CYS A 11 1.00 -10.10 -7.13
C CYS A 11 0.88 -8.61 -7.43
N ASP A 12 0.15 -8.27 -8.48
CA ASP A 12 -0.04 -6.87 -8.86
C ASP A 12 -1.25 -6.26 -8.18
N GLU A 13 -2.23 -7.08 -7.80
CA GLU A 13 -3.40 -6.61 -7.05
C GLU A 13 -4.01 -7.74 -6.25
N GLU A 14 -4.74 -7.40 -5.20
CA GLU A 14 -5.44 -8.36 -4.37
C GLU A 14 -6.54 -7.62 -3.61
N PRO A 15 -7.56 -8.34 -3.14
CA PRO A 15 -8.60 -7.73 -2.32
C PRO A 15 -8.02 -7.15 -1.03
N ALA A 16 -8.46 -5.94 -0.67
CA ALA A 16 -8.02 -5.32 0.56
C ALA A 16 -8.66 -6.01 1.77
N PRO A 17 -7.88 -6.25 2.83
CA PRO A 17 -8.46 -6.76 4.08
C PRO A 17 -9.48 -5.77 4.63
N GLU A 18 -10.52 -6.31 5.26
CA GLU A 18 -11.53 -5.49 5.92
C GLU A 18 -11.07 -5.06 7.29
N GLY A 19 -11.65 -3.98 7.81
CA GLY A 19 -11.40 -3.52 9.15
C GLY A 19 -10.53 -2.28 9.27
N ALA A 20 -9.90 -1.84 8.17
CA ALA A 20 -9.10 -0.62 8.17
C ALA A 20 -9.96 0.58 7.84
N THR A 21 -9.69 1.72 8.47
CA THR A 21 -10.34 2.99 8.15
C THR A 21 -9.40 3.99 7.53
N THR A 22 -8.08 3.79 7.66
CA THR A 22 -7.06 4.65 7.05
C THR A 22 -6.09 3.83 6.23
N VAL A 23 -5.32 4.51 5.38
CA VAL A 23 -4.26 3.88 4.60
C VAL A 23 -3.27 3.18 5.52
N ALA A 24 -2.85 3.86 6.59
CA ALA A 24 -1.89 3.29 7.54
C ALA A 24 -2.40 1.99 8.16
N GLU A 25 -3.67 1.95 8.53
CA GLU A 25 -4.27 0.75 9.10
C GLU A 25 -4.32 -0.39 8.07
N LEU A 26 -4.66 -0.07 6.83
CA LEU A 26 -4.70 -1.07 5.77
C LEU A 26 -3.30 -1.64 5.50
N VAL A 27 -2.29 -0.78 5.46
CA VAL A 27 -0.91 -1.21 5.28
C VAL A 27 -0.49 -2.14 6.43
N GLU A 28 -0.90 -1.82 7.66
CA GLU A 28 -0.58 -2.65 8.81
C GLU A 28 -1.22 -4.04 8.70
N LEU A 29 -2.47 -4.10 8.25
CA LEU A 29 -3.14 -5.38 8.02
C LEU A 29 -2.44 -6.20 6.92
N LEU A 30 -2.02 -5.54 5.84
CA LEU A 30 -1.27 -6.21 4.78
C LEU A 30 0.08 -6.72 5.29
N ARG A 31 0.77 -5.89 6.08
CA ARG A 31 2.06 -6.27 6.66
C ARG A 31 1.92 -7.51 7.56
N SER A 32 0.79 -7.63 8.24
CA SER A 32 0.54 -8.75 9.15
C SER A 32 0.40 -10.10 8.42
N LYS A 33 0.26 -10.08 7.10
CA LYS A 33 0.25 -11.31 6.33
C LYS A 33 1.62 -12.02 6.32
N GLY A 34 2.69 -11.29 6.67
CA GLY A 34 4.03 -11.85 6.71
C GLY A 34 4.67 -12.00 5.34
N GLY A 35 5.80 -12.69 5.30
CA GLY A 35 6.50 -12.99 4.03
C GLY A 35 6.77 -11.76 3.19
N GLY A 36 6.41 -11.82 1.91
CA GLY A 36 6.62 -10.71 0.98
C GLY A 36 5.92 -9.43 1.37
N HIS A 37 4.71 -9.54 1.94
CA HIS A 37 3.98 -8.36 2.42
C HIS A 37 4.75 -7.66 3.53
N ALA A 38 5.22 -8.41 4.53
CA ALA A 38 5.96 -7.83 5.63
C ALA A 38 7.26 -7.18 5.15
N ALA A 39 7.97 -7.83 4.23
CA ALA A 39 9.22 -7.30 3.69
C ALA A 39 9.01 -6.04 2.86
N ALA A 40 8.03 -6.07 1.95
CA ALA A 40 7.77 -4.95 1.05
C ALA A 40 7.26 -3.72 1.79
N LEU A 41 6.46 -3.93 2.83
CA LEU A 41 5.75 -2.86 3.52
C LEU A 41 6.40 -2.48 4.86
N ALA A 42 7.60 -2.96 5.13
CA ALA A 42 8.27 -2.77 6.41
C ALA A 42 8.60 -1.30 6.71
N ASP A 43 8.99 -0.55 5.69
CA ASP A 43 9.40 0.85 5.86
C ASP A 43 8.47 1.76 5.08
N GLU A 44 7.53 2.37 5.78
CA GLU A 44 6.53 3.23 5.18
C GLU A 44 7.14 4.45 4.48
N SER A 45 8.31 4.91 4.93
CA SER A 45 8.98 6.05 4.30
C SER A 45 9.42 5.76 2.86
N ARG A 46 9.51 4.48 2.49
CA ARG A 46 9.88 4.05 1.15
C ARG A 46 8.66 3.77 0.27
N LEU A 47 7.48 4.13 0.74
CA LEU A 47 6.22 3.84 0.05
C LEU A 47 5.48 5.11 -0.26
N ARG A 48 4.70 5.07 -1.33
CA ARG A 48 3.76 6.13 -1.68
C ARG A 48 2.41 5.50 -1.93
N PHE A 49 1.36 6.27 -1.72
CA PHE A 49 -0.02 5.77 -1.77
C PHE A 49 -0.88 6.65 -2.66
N ALA A 50 -1.82 6.03 -3.37
CA ALA A 50 -2.84 6.75 -4.11
C ALA A 50 -4.18 6.07 -3.90
N LEU A 51 -5.19 6.84 -3.56
CA LEU A 51 -6.58 6.37 -3.47
C LEU A 51 -7.31 6.83 -4.72
N ASP A 52 -7.86 5.87 -5.47
CA ASP A 52 -8.58 6.15 -6.71
C ASP A 52 -7.78 7.09 -7.61
N GLN A 53 -6.48 6.81 -7.73
CA GLN A 53 -5.54 7.53 -8.60
C GLN A 53 -5.15 8.93 -8.11
N GLN A 54 -5.47 9.26 -6.86
CA GLN A 54 -5.04 10.53 -6.25
C GLN A 54 -4.03 10.27 -5.14
N MET A 55 -2.92 10.99 -5.19
CA MET A 55 -1.87 10.85 -4.17
C MET A 55 -2.40 11.25 -2.81
N VAL A 56 -2.14 10.41 -1.81
CA VAL A 56 -2.57 10.65 -0.43
C VAL A 56 -1.44 10.28 0.52
N LYS A 57 -1.58 10.71 1.76
CA LYS A 57 -0.67 10.32 2.85
C LYS A 57 -1.26 9.13 3.59
N ALA A 58 -0.44 8.52 4.46
CA ALA A 58 -0.84 7.34 5.21
C ALA A 58 -2.02 7.59 6.16
N ASP A 59 -2.25 8.82 6.57
CA ASP A 59 -3.37 9.17 7.46
C ASP A 59 -4.70 9.38 6.72
N ALA A 60 -4.71 9.28 5.39
CA ALA A 60 -5.93 9.46 4.61
C ALA A 60 -6.94 8.38 4.95
N THR A 61 -8.23 8.75 4.96
CA THR A 61 -9.30 7.79 5.21
C THR A 61 -9.59 7.01 3.93
N LEU A 62 -10.01 5.76 4.11
CA LEU A 62 -10.38 4.89 3.00
C LEU A 62 -11.84 5.06 2.59
N ASP A 63 -12.57 5.93 3.28
CA ASP A 63 -14.00 6.09 3.10
C ASP A 63 -14.34 6.46 1.66
N GLY A 64 -15.18 5.65 1.03
CA GLY A 64 -15.61 5.87 -0.35
C GLY A 64 -14.59 5.50 -1.42
N ALA A 65 -13.40 5.06 -1.04
CA ALA A 65 -12.37 4.70 -2.03
C ALA A 65 -12.59 3.29 -2.56
N SER A 66 -12.31 3.09 -3.84
CA SER A 66 -12.43 1.79 -4.51
C SER A 66 -11.10 1.07 -4.64
N GLU A 67 -9.99 1.82 -4.70
CA GLU A 67 -8.67 1.26 -4.99
C GLU A 67 -7.59 1.99 -4.20
N LEU A 68 -6.67 1.24 -3.63
CA LEU A 68 -5.45 1.79 -3.05
C LEU A 68 -4.26 1.27 -3.85
N ALA A 69 -3.47 2.19 -4.39
CA ALA A 69 -2.20 1.85 -5.03
C ALA A 69 -1.07 2.07 -4.05
N ILE A 70 -0.14 1.11 -4.01
CA ILE A 70 1.07 1.19 -3.18
C ILE A 70 2.26 1.03 -4.12
N PHE A 71 3.16 1.99 -4.09
CA PHE A 71 4.28 2.03 -5.02
C PHE A 71 5.48 2.73 -4.39
N PRO A 72 6.69 2.49 -4.93
CA PRO A 72 7.88 3.20 -4.41
C PRO A 72 7.88 4.65 -4.86
N PRO A 73 8.60 5.52 -4.13
CA PRO A 73 8.73 6.90 -4.56
C PRO A 73 9.35 6.99 -5.94
N VAL A 74 8.85 7.93 -6.75
CA VAL A 74 9.49 8.24 -8.01
C VAL A 74 10.68 9.11 -7.69
N THR A 75 11.87 8.56 -7.85
CA THR A 75 13.08 9.38 -7.72
C THR A 75 13.20 10.16 -9.01
N GLY A 76 12.95 11.43 -8.93
CA GLY A 76 13.02 12.30 -10.08
C GLY A 76 14.43 12.34 -10.61
N GLY A 77 14.72 11.41 -11.45
CA GLY A 77 15.91 11.32 -12.29
C GLY A 77 17.15 11.83 -11.72
#